data_f30fdf686c268fc82449a4404c14c0bf
#
_entry.id   f30fdf686c268fc82449a4404c14c0bf
#
_cell.length_a   1.000
_cell.length_b   1.000
_cell.length_c   1.000
_cell.angle_alpha   90.00
_cell.angle_beta   90.00
_cell.angle_gamma   90.00
#
_symmetry.space_group_name_H-M   'P 1'
#
loop_
_entity.id
_entity.type
_entity.pdbx_description
1 polymer ?
#
loop_
_entity_poly.entity_id
_entity_poly.type
_entity_poly.pdbx_seq_one_letter_code
_entity_poly.pdbx_strand_id
1 'polypeptide(L)'
;MHRKICWVCQAGMGDVHECYDFTASASWRTTLLSQQRVWEESARESRFVSAIWEFPGFHLSFLRPDWMHMVDLGTLQYLQGNLLWDAFQEVGGVFSRPKAACGKLESLMNMCASRLGLEKPFHSLAVTMIRPSLAKKPKLKLKAAEGRHLLPILREMLATCFHLRTEHQRMRLQCTDALLECYKVMDEWESCASPSLDLALAGRRFLLLCRSLCDSSADPRRWHMYPKHHMVVHLVEGATANPRDEWNYGDESEIGCAVKLARKTSFKYMCVALMARYRNTFVL
;
A
#
# COMPACT_ATOMS: atom_id res chain seq x y z
N MET A 1 5.37 -17.91 -20.49
CA MET A 1 6.35 -16.89 -20.02
C MET A 1 6.02 -16.58 -18.57
N HIS A 2 6.80 -17.11 -17.62
CA HIS A 2 6.62 -16.83 -16.19
C HIS A 2 6.98 -15.36 -15.94
N ARG A 3 6.05 -14.60 -15.41
CA ARG A 3 6.25 -13.17 -15.17
C ARG A 3 6.89 -13.01 -13.78
N LYS A 4 8.22 -12.89 -13.73
CA LYS A 4 8.94 -12.49 -12.52
C LYS A 4 8.36 -11.14 -12.06
N ILE A 5 7.93 -11.06 -10.80
CA ILE A 5 7.27 -9.86 -10.25
C ILE A 5 8.08 -9.19 -9.16
N CYS A 6 9.14 -9.84 -8.69
CA CYS A 6 9.96 -9.38 -7.58
C CYS A 6 11.41 -9.20 -8.01
N TRP A 7 12.03 -8.12 -7.56
CA TRP A 7 13.46 -7.86 -7.76
C TRP A 7 14.31 -8.28 -6.53
N VAL A 8 13.66 -8.72 -5.45
CA VAL A 8 14.32 -9.21 -4.22
C VAL A 8 14.47 -10.74 -4.23
N CYS A 9 13.54 -11.47 -4.89
CA CYS A 9 13.53 -12.93 -4.94
C CYS A 9 12.99 -13.44 -6.30
N GLN A 10 12.91 -14.76 -6.47
CA GLN A 10 12.41 -15.38 -7.71
C GLN A 10 10.89 -15.61 -7.73
N ALA A 11 10.14 -14.95 -6.85
CA ALA A 11 8.70 -15.11 -6.82
C ALA A 11 8.04 -14.66 -8.13
N GLY A 12 7.09 -15.45 -8.61
CA GLY A 12 6.32 -15.23 -9.83
C GLY A 12 4.84 -15.53 -9.66
N MET A 13 4.04 -15.16 -10.64
CA MET A 13 2.61 -15.48 -10.67
C MET A 13 2.40 -16.83 -11.35
N GLY A 14 1.75 -17.78 -10.66
CA GLY A 14 1.45 -19.11 -11.21
C GLY A 14 2.69 -19.98 -11.41
N ASP A 15 3.73 -19.76 -10.62
CA ASP A 15 5.00 -20.47 -10.67
C ASP A 15 5.20 -21.35 -9.43
N VAL A 16 6.27 -22.17 -9.46
CA VAL A 16 6.74 -22.95 -8.32
C VAL A 16 6.99 -22.07 -7.09
N HIS A 17 7.41 -20.83 -7.32
CA HIS A 17 7.61 -19.80 -6.29
C HIS A 17 6.42 -18.81 -6.30
N GLU A 18 5.23 -19.28 -5.89
CA GLU A 18 4.01 -18.46 -5.88
C GLU A 18 4.18 -17.21 -5.00
N CYS A 19 4.06 -16.06 -5.63
CA CYS A 19 4.30 -14.77 -5.00
C CYS A 19 3.30 -14.38 -3.91
N TYR A 20 2.14 -15.03 -3.87
CA TYR A 20 1.10 -14.77 -2.87
C TYR A 20 1.00 -15.86 -1.80
N ASP A 21 2.00 -16.73 -1.71
CA ASP A 21 2.23 -17.58 -0.53
C ASP A 21 3.01 -16.78 0.52
N PHE A 22 2.34 -16.36 1.58
CA PHE A 22 2.92 -15.59 2.69
C PHE A 22 3.22 -16.47 3.91
N THR A 23 3.12 -17.79 3.78
CA THR A 23 3.45 -18.72 4.86
C THR A 23 4.95 -18.70 5.19
N ALA A 24 5.30 -19.20 6.36
CA ALA A 24 6.70 -19.32 6.76
C ALA A 24 7.49 -20.30 5.87
N SER A 25 6.79 -21.28 5.26
CA SER A 25 7.35 -22.31 4.37
C SER A 25 7.34 -21.92 2.89
N ALA A 26 6.93 -20.71 2.53
CA ALA A 26 6.84 -20.27 1.14
C ALA A 26 8.17 -20.47 0.40
N SER A 27 8.12 -21.18 -0.74
CA SER A 27 9.32 -21.61 -1.49
C SER A 27 10.17 -20.45 -2.01
N TRP A 28 9.60 -19.29 -2.28
CA TRP A 28 10.32 -18.10 -2.73
C TRP A 28 11.31 -17.56 -1.67
N ARG A 29 11.12 -17.87 -0.38
CA ARG A 29 12.00 -17.43 0.73
C ARG A 29 13.43 -17.93 0.61
N THR A 30 13.62 -19.08 -0.03
CA THR A 30 14.95 -19.64 -0.31
C THR A 30 15.59 -19.10 -1.58
N THR A 31 14.90 -18.21 -2.29
CA THR A 31 15.34 -17.70 -3.60
C THR A 31 15.74 -16.22 -3.58
N LEU A 32 16.10 -15.68 -2.42
CA LEU A 32 16.56 -14.31 -2.29
C LEU A 32 17.77 -14.06 -3.23
N LEU A 33 17.74 -12.95 -3.94
CA LEU A 33 18.73 -12.61 -4.94
C LEU A 33 19.95 -11.93 -4.29
N SER A 34 21.15 -12.41 -4.60
CA SER A 34 22.38 -11.70 -4.27
C SER A 34 22.58 -10.49 -5.20
N GLN A 35 23.35 -9.50 -4.75
CA GLN A 35 23.74 -8.35 -5.56
C GLN A 35 24.38 -8.75 -6.89
N GLN A 36 25.31 -9.70 -6.84
CA GLN A 36 25.98 -10.21 -8.05
C GLN A 36 24.99 -10.80 -9.05
N ARG A 37 24.03 -11.60 -8.56
CA ARG A 37 23.03 -12.22 -9.45
C ARG A 37 22.11 -11.19 -10.10
N VAL A 38 21.67 -10.17 -9.35
CA VAL A 38 20.83 -9.08 -9.92
C VAL A 38 21.63 -8.30 -10.95
N TRP A 39 22.90 -8.02 -10.71
CA TRP A 39 23.79 -7.39 -11.67
C TRP A 39 23.95 -8.21 -12.94
N GLU A 40 24.26 -9.52 -12.82
CA GLU A 40 24.40 -10.43 -13.95
C GLU A 40 23.13 -10.56 -14.79
N GLU A 41 21.95 -10.66 -14.15
CA GLU A 41 20.66 -10.70 -14.83
C GLU A 41 20.39 -9.37 -15.57
N SER A 42 20.64 -8.24 -14.92
CA SER A 42 20.49 -6.91 -15.53
C SER A 42 21.40 -6.72 -16.76
N ALA A 43 22.63 -7.19 -16.68
CA ALA A 43 23.59 -7.12 -17.79
C ALA A 43 23.20 -8.03 -18.99
N ARG A 44 22.52 -9.17 -18.72
CA ARG A 44 22.02 -10.08 -19.76
C ARG A 44 20.76 -9.57 -20.46
N GLU A 45 19.85 -8.94 -19.72
CA GLU A 45 18.53 -8.53 -20.24
C GLU A 45 18.56 -7.13 -20.90
N SER A 46 19.51 -6.29 -20.55
CA SER A 46 19.59 -4.91 -21.03
C SER A 46 20.83 -4.67 -21.88
N ARG A 47 20.68 -3.94 -22.99
CA ARG A 47 21.82 -3.42 -23.77
C ARG A 47 22.64 -2.36 -23.00
N PHE A 48 22.08 -1.83 -21.93
CA PHE A 48 22.71 -0.81 -21.09
C PHE A 48 22.62 -1.25 -19.63
N VAL A 49 23.74 -1.41 -18.99
CA VAL A 49 23.83 -1.55 -17.53
C VAL A 49 23.49 -0.20 -16.91
N SER A 50 22.63 -0.18 -15.91
CA SER A 50 22.27 1.07 -15.21
C SER A 50 23.52 1.69 -14.58
N ALA A 51 23.72 2.99 -14.77
CA ALA A 51 24.83 3.74 -14.16
C ALA A 51 24.86 3.66 -12.62
N ILE A 52 23.76 3.27 -11.99
CA ILE A 52 23.73 3.06 -10.51
C ILE A 52 24.73 1.99 -10.05
N TRP A 53 25.05 1.01 -10.90
CA TRP A 53 26.03 -0.04 -10.60
C TRP A 53 27.48 0.44 -10.61
N GLU A 54 27.72 1.57 -11.28
CA GLU A 54 29.04 2.21 -11.35
C GLU A 54 29.26 3.18 -10.16
N PHE A 55 28.21 3.42 -9.38
CA PHE A 55 28.28 4.36 -8.25
C PHE A 55 29.10 3.73 -7.10
N PRO A 56 30.22 4.35 -6.67
CA PRO A 56 31.07 3.83 -5.61
C PRO A 56 30.28 3.60 -4.31
N GLY A 57 30.35 2.38 -3.78
CA GLY A 57 29.65 2.00 -2.54
C GLY A 57 28.19 1.65 -2.72
N PHE A 58 27.64 1.66 -3.94
CA PHE A 58 26.26 1.18 -4.16
C PHE A 58 26.12 -0.29 -3.76
N HIS A 59 25.10 -0.58 -2.96
CA HIS A 59 24.73 -1.94 -2.59
C HIS A 59 23.21 -2.14 -2.81
N LEU A 60 22.82 -3.35 -3.26
CA LEU A 60 21.44 -3.70 -3.55
C LEU A 60 20.50 -3.49 -2.35
N SER A 61 21.02 -3.65 -1.12
CA SER A 61 20.27 -3.41 0.11
C SER A 61 19.77 -1.97 0.29
N PHE A 62 20.33 -1.02 -0.48
CA PHE A 62 19.82 0.37 -0.49
C PHE A 62 18.53 0.52 -1.29
N LEU A 63 18.21 -0.44 -2.16
CA LEU A 63 16.95 -0.48 -2.89
C LEU A 63 15.90 -1.17 -2.02
N ARG A 64 15.27 -0.41 -1.14
CA ARG A 64 14.21 -0.93 -0.27
C ARG A 64 12.83 -0.57 -0.81
N PRO A 65 11.81 -1.45 -0.63
CA PRO A 65 10.43 -1.06 -0.86
C PRO A 65 10.04 0.04 0.13
N ASP A 66 9.46 1.11 -0.37
CA ASP A 66 8.98 2.21 0.45
C ASP A 66 7.56 1.95 0.94
N TRP A 67 7.29 2.19 2.24
CA TRP A 67 5.99 1.96 2.87
C TRP A 67 4.86 2.73 2.19
N MET A 68 5.08 4.03 1.93
CA MET A 68 4.06 4.88 1.33
C MET A 68 3.58 4.33 -0.03
N HIS A 69 4.52 3.92 -0.90
CA HIS A 69 4.17 3.40 -2.22
C HIS A 69 3.64 1.96 -2.20
N MET A 70 4.15 1.10 -1.31
CA MET A 70 3.71 -0.30 -1.25
C MET A 70 2.40 -0.43 -0.47
N VAL A 71 2.27 0.27 0.64
CA VAL A 71 1.10 0.18 1.51
C VAL A 71 0.12 1.31 1.26
N ASP A 72 0.46 2.57 1.54
CA ASP A 72 -0.51 3.68 1.57
C ASP A 72 -1.10 3.99 0.19
N LEU A 73 -0.29 4.06 -0.86
CA LEU A 73 -0.70 4.22 -2.26
C LEU A 73 -0.88 2.88 -2.99
N GLY A 74 -0.62 1.79 -2.31
CA GLY A 74 -0.69 0.42 -2.83
C GLY A 74 -1.82 -0.39 -2.24
N THR A 75 -1.48 -1.31 -1.33
CA THR A 75 -2.40 -2.30 -0.78
C THR A 75 -3.55 -1.68 0.01
N LEU A 76 -3.34 -0.58 0.73
CA LEU A 76 -4.36 0.13 1.49
C LEU A 76 -5.49 0.66 0.61
N GLN A 77 -5.18 1.24 -0.56
CA GLN A 77 -6.23 1.74 -1.47
C GLN A 77 -7.17 0.63 -1.96
N TYR A 78 -6.63 -0.58 -2.18
CA TYR A 78 -7.44 -1.75 -2.55
C TYR A 78 -8.21 -2.31 -1.35
N LEU A 79 -7.59 -2.38 -0.17
CA LEU A 79 -8.26 -2.76 1.07
C LEU A 79 -9.48 -1.86 1.29
N GLN A 80 -9.29 -0.56 1.33
CA GLN A 80 -10.37 0.42 1.58
C GLN A 80 -11.45 0.38 0.50
N GLY A 81 -11.07 0.23 -0.76
CA GLY A 81 -12.02 0.07 -1.86
C GLY A 81 -12.90 -1.15 -1.69
N ASN A 82 -12.33 -2.30 -1.29
CA ASN A 82 -13.09 -3.53 -1.05
C ASN A 82 -13.95 -3.44 0.21
N LEU A 83 -13.43 -2.89 1.32
CA LEU A 83 -14.19 -2.69 2.55
C LEU A 83 -15.43 -1.82 2.30
N LEU A 84 -15.25 -0.69 1.62
CA LEU A 84 -16.36 0.20 1.28
C LEU A 84 -17.33 -0.41 0.27
N TRP A 85 -16.83 -1.21 -0.68
CA TRP A 85 -17.70 -1.90 -1.63
C TRP A 85 -18.57 -2.95 -0.94
N ASP A 86 -18.02 -3.73 -0.03
CA ASP A 86 -18.76 -4.71 0.77
C ASP A 86 -19.79 -4.01 1.65
N ALA A 87 -19.39 -2.96 2.36
CA ALA A 87 -20.29 -2.15 3.17
C ALA A 87 -21.40 -1.51 2.34
N PHE A 88 -21.09 -1.03 1.12
CA PHE A 88 -22.08 -0.49 0.17
C PHE A 88 -23.13 -1.54 -0.18
N GLN A 89 -22.73 -2.78 -0.47
CA GLN A 89 -23.67 -3.86 -0.77
C GLN A 89 -24.49 -4.25 0.47
N GLU A 90 -23.88 -4.31 1.65
CA GLU A 90 -24.56 -4.65 2.91
C GLU A 90 -25.63 -3.61 3.32
N VAL A 91 -25.46 -2.34 2.97
CA VAL A 91 -26.50 -1.32 3.20
C VAL A 91 -27.57 -1.27 2.09
N GLY A 92 -27.58 -2.24 1.17
CA GLY A 92 -28.54 -2.35 0.06
C GLY A 92 -28.17 -1.50 -1.15
N GLY A 93 -26.88 -1.19 -1.33
CA GLY A 93 -26.39 -0.38 -2.44
C GLY A 93 -26.51 -1.09 -3.79
N VAL A 94 -27.02 -0.38 -4.78
CA VAL A 94 -27.09 -0.80 -6.18
C VAL A 94 -26.32 0.19 -7.04
N PHE A 95 -25.40 -0.30 -7.87
CA PHE A 95 -24.48 0.56 -8.64
C PHE A 95 -25.20 1.58 -9.52
N SER A 96 -26.33 1.21 -10.13
CA SER A 96 -27.16 2.12 -10.96
C SER A 96 -27.96 3.17 -10.15
N ARG A 97 -28.16 2.97 -8.86
CA ARG A 97 -28.88 3.86 -7.93
C ARG A 97 -28.13 4.03 -6.60
N PRO A 98 -26.90 4.58 -6.62
CA PRO A 98 -26.00 4.51 -5.48
C PRO A 98 -26.27 5.55 -4.38
N LYS A 99 -27.01 6.62 -4.66
CA LYS A 99 -27.10 7.84 -3.82
C LYS A 99 -27.50 7.54 -2.37
N ALA A 100 -28.54 6.75 -2.16
CA ALA A 100 -29.05 6.44 -0.81
C ALA A 100 -28.03 5.63 0.00
N ALA A 101 -27.40 4.61 -0.61
CA ALA A 101 -26.41 3.78 0.04
C ALA A 101 -25.11 4.54 0.34
N CYS A 102 -24.64 5.37 -0.59
CA CYS A 102 -23.48 6.24 -0.35
C CYS A 102 -23.76 7.23 0.80
N GLY A 103 -24.93 7.88 0.83
CA GLY A 103 -25.32 8.78 1.92
C GLY A 103 -25.40 8.06 3.27
N LYS A 104 -25.90 6.81 3.31
CA LYS A 104 -25.91 6.01 4.52
C LYS A 104 -24.49 5.69 5.01
N LEU A 105 -23.58 5.29 4.11
CA LEU A 105 -22.19 5.06 4.45
C LEU A 105 -21.49 6.32 4.94
N GLU A 106 -21.76 7.47 4.31
CA GLU A 106 -21.23 8.76 4.79
C GLU A 106 -21.67 9.07 6.22
N SER A 107 -22.96 8.88 6.53
CA SER A 107 -23.51 9.09 7.87
C SER A 107 -22.85 8.18 8.89
N LEU A 108 -22.65 6.89 8.56
CA LEU A 108 -21.94 5.94 9.43
C LEU A 108 -20.47 6.34 9.65
N MET A 109 -19.77 6.73 8.59
CA MET A 109 -18.36 7.19 8.71
C MET A 109 -18.26 8.48 9.51
N ASN A 110 -19.17 9.44 9.34
CA ASN A 110 -19.18 10.68 10.11
C ASN A 110 -19.41 10.40 11.61
N MET A 111 -20.35 9.49 11.94
CA MET A 111 -20.58 9.06 13.31
C MET A 111 -19.33 8.41 13.94
N CYS A 112 -18.65 7.51 13.21
CA CYS A 112 -17.44 6.85 13.69
C CYS A 112 -16.28 7.85 13.81
N ALA A 113 -16.11 8.75 12.85
CA ALA A 113 -15.11 9.81 12.89
C ALA A 113 -15.28 10.70 14.13
N SER A 114 -16.53 11.14 14.40
CA SER A 114 -16.83 11.93 15.61
C SER A 114 -16.51 11.19 16.91
N ARG A 115 -16.79 9.88 16.99
CA ARG A 115 -16.44 9.07 18.17
C ARG A 115 -14.93 8.99 18.40
N LEU A 116 -14.15 8.96 17.31
CA LEU A 116 -12.71 8.87 17.36
C LEU A 116 -12.00 10.24 17.47
N GLY A 117 -12.75 11.35 17.42
CA GLY A 117 -12.19 12.69 17.36
C GLY A 117 -11.38 12.94 16.07
N LEU A 118 -11.74 12.26 14.97
CA LEU A 118 -11.09 12.34 13.67
C LEU A 118 -11.97 13.04 12.65
N GLU A 119 -11.35 13.55 11.59
CA GLU A 119 -12.04 14.08 10.42
C GLU A 119 -11.95 13.13 9.23
N LYS A 120 -13.04 12.98 8.50
CA LYS A 120 -13.07 12.21 7.26
C LYS A 120 -12.32 12.96 6.16
N PRO A 121 -11.43 12.31 5.39
CA PRO A 121 -10.55 12.98 4.42
C PRO A 121 -11.24 13.44 3.11
N PHE A 122 -12.56 13.24 2.98
CA PHE A 122 -13.35 13.68 1.83
C PHE A 122 -14.75 14.16 2.27
N HIS A 123 -15.32 15.10 1.53
CA HIS A 123 -16.64 15.68 1.85
C HIS A 123 -17.79 14.73 1.50
N SER A 124 -17.75 14.12 0.32
CA SER A 124 -18.81 13.24 -0.16
C SER A 124 -18.25 11.93 -0.73
N LEU A 125 -19.05 10.86 -0.63
CA LEU A 125 -18.73 9.55 -1.15
C LEU A 125 -19.56 9.27 -2.42
N ALA A 126 -18.88 9.08 -3.55
CA ALA A 126 -19.49 8.57 -4.76
C ALA A 126 -19.12 7.10 -4.97
N VAL A 127 -20.06 6.31 -5.50
CA VAL A 127 -19.78 4.89 -5.80
C VAL A 127 -18.62 4.72 -6.76
N THR A 128 -18.40 5.66 -7.67
CA THR A 128 -17.27 5.67 -8.62
C THR A 128 -15.92 5.92 -7.96
N MET A 129 -15.88 6.52 -6.76
CA MET A 129 -14.66 6.61 -5.95
C MET A 129 -14.26 5.25 -5.39
N ILE A 130 -15.26 4.43 -5.01
CA ILE A 130 -15.05 3.08 -4.47
C ILE A 130 -14.73 2.10 -5.61
N ARG A 131 -15.53 2.14 -6.68
CA ARG A 131 -15.41 1.26 -7.84
C ARG A 131 -15.87 2.03 -9.10
N PRO A 132 -14.95 2.37 -10.01
CA PRO A 132 -15.29 3.22 -11.19
C PRO A 132 -16.34 2.61 -12.11
N SER A 133 -16.38 1.29 -12.22
CA SER A 133 -17.42 0.51 -12.92
C SER A 133 -17.43 -0.92 -12.40
N LEU A 134 -18.50 -1.68 -12.66
CA LEU A 134 -18.60 -3.10 -12.27
C LEU A 134 -17.52 -3.99 -12.94
N ALA A 135 -16.99 -3.57 -14.09
CA ALA A 135 -15.87 -4.26 -14.74
C ALA A 135 -14.50 -3.98 -14.12
N LYS A 136 -14.38 -2.96 -13.27
CA LYS A 136 -13.14 -2.59 -12.59
C LYS A 136 -13.11 -3.15 -11.18
N LYS A 137 -11.90 -3.28 -10.64
CA LYS A 137 -11.65 -3.69 -9.26
C LYS A 137 -11.93 -2.54 -8.30
N PRO A 138 -12.49 -2.78 -7.10
CA PRO A 138 -12.63 -1.75 -6.08
C PRO A 138 -11.25 -1.19 -5.69
N LYS A 139 -11.14 0.12 -5.67
CA LYS A 139 -9.92 0.83 -5.29
C LYS A 139 -10.26 2.27 -4.90
N LEU A 140 -10.09 2.63 -3.64
CA LEU A 140 -10.29 3.99 -3.17
C LEU A 140 -9.01 4.82 -3.40
N LYS A 141 -9.04 5.74 -4.36
CA LYS A 141 -7.89 6.58 -4.70
C LYS A 141 -7.88 7.82 -3.81
N LEU A 142 -7.24 7.72 -2.67
CA LEU A 142 -6.92 8.82 -1.77
C LEU A 142 -5.42 9.12 -1.82
N LYS A 143 -5.04 10.32 -1.34
CA LYS A 143 -3.63 10.58 -1.02
C LYS A 143 -3.18 9.63 0.10
N ALA A 144 -1.89 9.37 0.19
CA ALA A 144 -1.34 8.40 1.14
C ALA A 144 -1.76 8.70 2.59
N ALA A 145 -1.56 9.91 3.08
CA ALA A 145 -1.96 10.34 4.41
C ALA A 145 -3.48 10.28 4.62
N GLU A 146 -4.28 10.67 3.61
CA GLU A 146 -5.75 10.61 3.67
C GLU A 146 -6.24 9.16 3.83
N GLY A 147 -5.64 8.22 3.09
CA GLY A 147 -5.95 6.79 3.21
C GLY A 147 -5.63 6.25 4.60
N ARG A 148 -4.46 6.59 5.13
CA ARG A 148 -4.05 6.18 6.48
C ARG A 148 -5.00 6.73 7.55
N HIS A 149 -5.42 7.99 7.47
CA HIS A 149 -6.37 8.60 8.41
C HIS A 149 -7.79 8.01 8.30
N LEU A 150 -8.19 7.54 7.13
CA LEU A 150 -9.49 6.89 6.95
C LEU A 150 -9.57 5.49 7.57
N LEU A 151 -8.44 4.78 7.68
CA LEU A 151 -8.44 3.37 8.09
C LEU A 151 -9.04 3.12 9.47
N PRO A 152 -8.72 3.88 10.55
CA PRO A 152 -9.35 3.71 11.86
C PRO A 152 -10.86 4.01 11.83
N ILE A 153 -11.32 4.95 11.00
CA ILE A 153 -12.75 5.25 10.83
C ILE A 153 -13.48 4.04 10.20
N LEU A 154 -12.90 3.44 9.17
CA LEU A 154 -13.45 2.22 8.56
C LEU A 154 -13.45 1.04 9.51
N ARG A 155 -12.40 0.87 10.29
CA ARG A 155 -12.32 -0.17 11.35
C ARG A 155 -13.45 -0.01 12.37
N GLU A 156 -13.66 1.21 12.88
CA GLU A 156 -14.72 1.50 13.84
C GLU A 156 -16.10 1.26 13.22
N MET A 157 -16.30 1.68 11.97
CA MET A 157 -17.54 1.43 11.24
C MET A 157 -17.83 -0.07 11.08
N LEU A 158 -16.82 -0.88 10.70
CA LEU A 158 -16.98 -2.33 10.58
C LEU A 158 -17.33 -2.98 11.90
N ALA A 159 -16.69 -2.57 12.99
CA ALA A 159 -16.87 -3.17 14.31
C ALA A 159 -18.22 -2.83 14.95
N THR A 160 -18.73 -1.60 14.71
CA THR A 160 -19.88 -1.09 15.48
C THR A 160 -21.17 -0.98 14.67
N CYS A 161 -21.08 -0.86 13.35
CA CYS A 161 -22.23 -0.59 12.46
C CYS A 161 -22.65 -1.79 11.64
N PHE A 162 -21.84 -2.85 11.57
CA PHE A 162 -22.13 -4.04 10.78
C PHE A 162 -22.14 -5.31 11.64
N HIS A 163 -23.01 -6.25 11.29
CA HIS A 163 -23.03 -7.55 11.97
C HIS A 163 -21.92 -8.46 11.42
N LEU A 164 -21.07 -8.97 12.30
CA LEU A 164 -19.98 -9.88 11.93
C LEU A 164 -20.45 -11.35 11.96
N ARG A 165 -21.46 -11.67 11.15
CA ARG A 165 -22.10 -13.01 11.12
C ARG A 165 -21.29 -14.02 10.35
N THR A 166 -20.71 -13.63 9.22
CA THR A 166 -19.96 -14.51 8.35
C THR A 166 -18.46 -14.46 8.65
N GLU A 167 -17.74 -15.53 8.28
CA GLU A 167 -16.28 -15.55 8.39
C GLU A 167 -15.64 -14.45 7.55
N HIS A 168 -16.14 -14.22 6.34
CA HIS A 168 -15.68 -13.13 5.48
C HIS A 168 -15.78 -11.74 6.18
N GLN A 169 -16.88 -11.48 6.89
CA GLN A 169 -17.06 -10.23 7.64
C GLN A 169 -16.07 -10.11 8.80
N ARG A 170 -15.81 -11.20 9.53
CA ARG A 170 -14.80 -11.21 10.60
C ARG A 170 -13.39 -11.01 10.05
N MET A 171 -13.04 -11.68 8.94
CA MET A 171 -11.74 -11.53 8.28
C MET A 171 -11.49 -10.08 7.82
N ARG A 172 -12.51 -9.37 7.31
CA ARG A 172 -12.38 -7.94 6.94
C ARG A 172 -11.95 -7.09 8.12
N LEU A 173 -12.59 -7.26 9.28
CA LEU A 173 -12.22 -6.54 10.50
C LEU A 173 -10.81 -6.92 10.95
N GLN A 174 -10.50 -8.20 11.03
CA GLN A 174 -9.16 -8.67 11.43
C GLN A 174 -8.06 -8.19 10.49
N CYS A 175 -8.33 -8.13 9.18
CA CYS A 175 -7.39 -7.61 8.18
C CYS A 175 -7.11 -6.12 8.41
N THR A 176 -8.16 -5.36 8.74
CA THR A 176 -8.03 -3.93 9.08
C THR A 176 -7.26 -3.75 10.39
N ASP A 177 -7.56 -4.55 11.41
CA ASP A 177 -6.83 -4.55 12.69
C ASP A 177 -5.35 -4.88 12.51
N ALA A 178 -5.01 -5.87 11.68
CA ALA A 178 -3.61 -6.26 11.42
C ALA A 178 -2.81 -5.14 10.74
N LEU A 179 -3.43 -4.39 9.82
CA LEU A 179 -2.77 -3.24 9.20
C LEU A 179 -2.64 -2.06 10.18
N LEU A 180 -3.64 -1.81 11.02
CA LEU A 180 -3.56 -0.80 12.09
C LEU A 180 -2.46 -1.16 13.10
N GLU A 181 -2.28 -2.44 13.41
CA GLU A 181 -1.18 -2.88 14.27
C GLU A 181 0.19 -2.59 13.65
N CYS A 182 0.35 -2.73 12.31
CA CYS A 182 1.59 -2.30 11.65
C CYS A 182 1.87 -0.81 11.87
N TYR A 183 0.85 0.05 11.74
CA TYR A 183 1.02 1.49 11.98
C TYR A 183 1.35 1.78 13.43
N LYS A 184 0.69 1.10 14.38
CA LYS A 184 0.95 1.24 15.81
C LYS A 184 2.39 0.85 16.16
N VAL A 185 2.89 -0.29 15.67
CA VAL A 185 4.28 -0.70 15.87
C VAL A 185 5.26 0.36 15.36
N MET A 186 4.98 0.95 14.19
CA MET A 186 5.82 2.03 13.65
C MET A 186 5.71 3.33 14.48
N ASP A 187 4.53 3.63 15.08
CA ASP A 187 4.36 4.79 15.97
C ASP A 187 5.11 4.61 17.29
N GLU A 188 5.16 3.38 17.78
CA GLU A 188 5.75 3.00 19.07
C GLU A 188 7.14 2.36 18.92
N TRP A 189 7.80 2.50 17.76
CA TRP A 189 9.02 1.78 17.39
C TRP A 189 10.11 1.83 18.46
N GLU A 190 10.39 3.03 18.98
CA GLU A 190 11.44 3.24 19.97
C GLU A 190 11.10 2.67 21.37
N SER A 191 9.82 2.44 21.64
CA SER A 191 9.33 1.89 22.91
C SER A 191 9.04 0.40 22.87
N CYS A 192 9.01 -0.21 21.67
CA CYS A 192 8.82 -1.64 21.51
C CYS A 192 10.10 -2.43 21.83
N ALA A 193 9.95 -3.56 22.51
CA ALA A 193 11.06 -4.45 22.82
C ALA A 193 11.63 -5.15 21.57
N SER A 194 10.80 -5.42 20.58
CA SER A 194 11.17 -6.15 19.35
C SER A 194 10.40 -5.61 18.13
N PRO A 195 10.54 -4.31 17.77
CA PRO A 195 9.68 -3.68 16.77
C PRO A 195 9.75 -4.31 15.39
N SER A 196 10.94 -4.77 14.95
CA SER A 196 11.11 -5.48 13.68
C SER A 196 10.33 -6.79 13.64
N LEU A 197 10.35 -7.57 14.73
CA LEU A 197 9.59 -8.82 14.82
C LEU A 197 8.08 -8.55 14.88
N ASP A 198 7.66 -7.59 15.67
CA ASP A 198 6.26 -7.23 15.84
C ASP A 198 5.67 -6.72 14.50
N LEU A 199 6.43 -5.89 13.77
CA LEU A 199 6.04 -5.44 12.44
C LEU A 199 5.95 -6.60 11.44
N ALA A 200 6.92 -7.53 11.47
CA ALA A 200 6.91 -8.70 10.60
C ALA A 200 5.70 -9.61 10.87
N LEU A 201 5.33 -9.82 12.14
CA LEU A 201 4.19 -10.62 12.54
C LEU A 201 2.86 -9.96 12.14
N ALA A 202 2.69 -8.67 12.43
CA ALA A 202 1.50 -7.90 12.05
C ALA A 202 1.34 -7.83 10.53
N GLY A 203 2.40 -7.54 9.79
CA GLY A 203 2.40 -7.47 8.33
C GLY A 203 2.12 -8.82 7.67
N ARG A 204 2.70 -9.91 8.18
CA ARG A 204 2.39 -11.26 7.70
C ARG A 204 0.93 -11.63 7.95
N ARG A 205 0.40 -11.33 9.14
CA ARG A 205 -1.02 -11.55 9.46
C ARG A 205 -1.92 -10.78 8.50
N PHE A 206 -1.61 -9.50 8.23
CA PHE A 206 -2.32 -8.70 7.23
C PHE A 206 -2.35 -9.36 5.86
N LEU A 207 -1.20 -9.82 5.36
CA LEU A 207 -1.08 -10.44 4.03
C LEU A 207 -1.81 -11.78 3.93
N LEU A 208 -1.73 -12.63 4.96
CA LEU A 208 -2.47 -13.89 5.03
C LEU A 208 -3.99 -13.65 5.02
N LEU A 209 -4.47 -12.65 5.74
CA LEU A 209 -5.89 -12.27 5.74
C LEU A 209 -6.32 -11.70 4.38
N CYS A 210 -5.48 -10.88 3.72
CA CYS A 210 -5.74 -10.44 2.35
C CYS A 210 -5.87 -11.64 1.39
N ARG A 211 -5.00 -12.64 1.51
CA ARG A 211 -5.06 -13.87 0.71
C ARG A 211 -6.34 -14.66 0.99
N SER A 212 -6.70 -14.88 2.25
CA SER A 212 -7.94 -15.58 2.62
C SER A 212 -9.19 -14.86 2.11
N LEU A 213 -9.22 -13.51 2.16
CA LEU A 213 -10.29 -12.71 1.60
C LEU A 213 -10.37 -12.84 0.06
N CYS A 214 -9.22 -12.92 -0.61
CA CYS A 214 -9.15 -13.18 -2.05
C CYS A 214 -9.74 -14.56 -2.38
N ASP A 215 -9.31 -15.59 -1.68
CA ASP A 215 -9.71 -16.98 -1.93
C ASP A 215 -11.20 -17.23 -1.60
N SER A 216 -11.75 -16.53 -0.60
CA SER A 216 -13.17 -16.60 -0.21
C SER A 216 -14.10 -15.75 -1.08
N SER A 217 -13.56 -14.93 -1.99
CA SER A 217 -14.36 -14.03 -2.83
C SER A 217 -14.87 -14.72 -4.09
N ALA A 218 -16.19 -14.75 -4.30
CA ALA A 218 -16.80 -15.28 -5.52
C ALA A 218 -16.53 -14.42 -6.77
N ASP A 219 -16.30 -13.12 -6.63
CA ASP A 219 -15.92 -12.22 -7.74
C ASP A 219 -14.38 -12.07 -7.77
N PRO A 220 -13.67 -12.61 -8.79
CA PRO A 220 -12.21 -12.55 -8.87
C PRO A 220 -11.65 -11.13 -9.01
N ARG A 221 -12.53 -10.14 -9.24
CA ARG A 221 -12.13 -8.72 -9.25
C ARG A 221 -12.13 -8.11 -7.86
N ARG A 222 -12.71 -8.78 -6.87
CA ARG A 222 -12.73 -8.32 -5.48
C ARG A 222 -11.58 -8.97 -4.71
N TRP A 223 -11.06 -8.28 -3.72
CA TRP A 223 -9.99 -8.75 -2.84
C TRP A 223 -8.77 -9.29 -3.61
N HIS A 224 -8.62 -8.85 -4.85
CA HIS A 224 -7.57 -9.32 -5.74
C HIS A 224 -6.17 -8.99 -5.23
N MET A 225 -5.27 -9.98 -5.32
CA MET A 225 -3.87 -9.80 -4.97
C MET A 225 -3.08 -9.09 -6.07
N TYR A 226 -2.11 -8.27 -5.67
CA TYR A 226 -1.25 -7.49 -6.56
C TYR A 226 0.22 -7.70 -6.19
N PRO A 227 1.18 -7.51 -7.13
CA PRO A 227 2.61 -7.60 -6.83
C PRO A 227 3.06 -6.80 -5.62
N LYS A 228 2.40 -5.66 -5.33
CA LYS A 228 2.69 -4.86 -4.14
C LYS A 228 2.49 -5.62 -2.83
N HIS A 229 1.55 -6.57 -2.74
CA HIS A 229 1.39 -7.40 -1.55
C HIS A 229 2.65 -8.23 -1.29
N HIS A 230 3.26 -8.77 -2.36
CA HIS A 230 4.53 -9.49 -2.22
C HIS A 230 5.68 -8.56 -1.79
N MET A 231 5.71 -7.32 -2.29
CA MET A 231 6.72 -6.36 -1.85
C MET A 231 6.55 -5.95 -0.39
N VAL A 232 5.31 -5.94 0.13
CA VAL A 232 5.04 -5.66 1.55
C VAL A 232 5.67 -6.72 2.46
N VAL A 233 5.68 -8.02 2.07
CA VAL A 233 6.33 -9.04 2.91
C VAL A 233 7.83 -8.78 3.04
N HIS A 234 8.51 -8.40 1.95
CA HIS A 234 9.93 -8.04 2.02
C HIS A 234 10.17 -6.78 2.86
N LEU A 235 9.26 -5.82 2.80
CA LEU A 235 9.35 -4.59 3.58
C LEU A 235 9.22 -4.86 5.08
N VAL A 236 8.20 -5.62 5.51
CA VAL A 236 7.96 -5.86 6.93
C VAL A 236 8.95 -6.86 7.55
N GLU A 237 9.38 -7.88 6.80
CA GLU A 237 10.34 -8.89 7.28
C GLU A 237 11.79 -8.40 7.17
N GLY A 238 12.08 -7.48 6.27
CA GLY A 238 13.39 -6.87 6.08
C GLY A 238 13.61 -5.57 6.86
N ALA A 239 12.64 -5.11 7.64
CA ALA A 239 12.75 -3.87 8.39
C ALA A 239 13.79 -3.98 9.52
N THR A 240 14.89 -3.25 9.39
CA THR A 240 15.93 -3.11 10.42
C THR A 240 15.90 -1.77 11.13
N ALA A 241 15.12 -0.83 10.62
CA ALA A 241 14.81 0.49 11.15
C ALA A 241 13.33 0.77 10.93
N ASN A 242 12.83 1.84 11.55
CA ASN A 242 11.44 2.23 11.39
C ASN A 242 11.16 2.58 9.92
N PRO A 243 10.23 1.89 9.21
CA PRO A 243 9.89 2.23 7.84
C PRO A 243 9.39 3.66 7.63
N ARG A 244 8.99 4.36 8.70
CA ARG A 244 8.62 5.78 8.63
C ARG A 244 9.80 6.70 8.37
N ASP A 245 10.98 6.34 8.81
CA ASP A 245 12.20 7.13 8.59
C ASP A 245 12.67 7.04 7.14
N GLU A 246 12.23 5.99 6.42
CA GLU A 246 12.59 5.70 5.03
C GLU A 246 11.44 5.95 4.02
N TRP A 247 10.29 6.47 4.45
CA TRP A 247 9.19 6.71 3.53
C TRP A 247 9.34 8.03 2.75
N ASN A 248 8.91 8.02 1.48
CA ASN A 248 9.17 9.10 0.52
C ASN A 248 8.13 10.24 0.54
N TYR A 249 7.44 10.50 1.65
CA TYR A 249 6.47 11.60 1.73
C TYR A 249 7.11 12.97 1.50
N GLY A 250 8.31 13.19 2.04
CA GLY A 250 9.09 14.41 1.82
C GLY A 250 9.51 14.57 0.38
N ASP A 251 10.11 13.53 -0.18
CA ASP A 251 10.64 13.50 -1.55
C ASP A 251 9.54 13.71 -2.59
N GLU A 252 8.36 13.09 -2.43
CA GLU A 252 7.22 13.31 -3.32
C GLU A 252 6.74 14.77 -3.30
N SER A 253 6.75 15.40 -2.12
CA SER A 253 6.41 16.82 -2.00
C SER A 253 7.41 17.69 -2.75
N GLU A 254 8.70 17.42 -2.63
CA GLU A 254 9.78 18.10 -3.35
C GLU A 254 9.71 17.88 -4.86
N ILE A 255 9.53 16.63 -5.30
CA ILE A 255 9.31 16.30 -6.72
C ILE A 255 8.07 17.02 -7.25
N GLY A 256 6.98 17.05 -6.49
CA GLY A 256 5.75 17.77 -6.86
C GLY A 256 6.00 19.27 -7.03
N CYS A 257 6.81 19.88 -6.17
CA CYS A 257 7.25 21.27 -6.29
C CYS A 257 8.14 21.48 -7.52
N ALA A 258 9.09 20.59 -7.77
CA ALA A 258 9.97 20.64 -8.95
C ALA A 258 9.18 20.53 -10.26
N VAL A 259 8.20 19.60 -10.33
CA VAL A 259 7.32 19.46 -11.50
C VAL A 259 6.47 20.70 -11.73
N LYS A 260 5.92 21.34 -10.67
CA LYS A 260 5.15 22.59 -10.79
C LYS A 260 6.03 23.73 -11.31
N LEU A 261 7.26 23.80 -10.85
CA LEU A 261 8.23 24.78 -11.32
C LEU A 261 8.62 24.54 -12.78
N ALA A 262 8.92 23.28 -13.14
CA ALA A 262 9.26 22.89 -14.51
C ALA A 262 8.14 23.24 -15.50
N ARG A 263 6.87 23.01 -15.14
CA ARG A 263 5.71 23.38 -15.98
C ARG A 263 5.54 24.88 -16.20
N LYS A 264 6.06 25.72 -15.30
CA LYS A 264 5.99 27.19 -15.37
C LYS A 264 7.23 27.82 -16.01
N THR A 265 8.28 27.03 -16.24
CA THR A 265 9.57 27.49 -16.73
C THR A 265 9.82 26.91 -18.12
N SER A 266 10.35 27.70 -19.06
CA SER A 266 10.74 27.17 -20.37
C SER A 266 11.86 26.14 -20.20
N PHE A 267 11.88 25.12 -21.07
CA PHE A 267 12.88 24.03 -21.01
C PHE A 267 14.32 24.57 -20.91
N LYS A 268 14.61 25.67 -21.61
CA LYS A 268 15.94 26.33 -21.63
C LYS A 268 16.40 26.75 -20.22
N TYR A 269 15.48 27.16 -19.33
CA TYR A 269 15.81 27.69 -18.00
C TYR A 269 15.45 26.74 -16.87
N MET A 270 14.90 25.56 -17.17
CA MET A 270 14.38 24.63 -16.18
C MET A 270 15.45 24.19 -15.17
N CYS A 271 16.64 23.81 -15.64
CA CYS A 271 17.73 23.39 -14.75
C CYS A 271 18.17 24.52 -13.82
N VAL A 272 18.29 25.74 -14.34
CA VAL A 272 18.68 26.91 -13.53
C VAL A 272 17.63 27.23 -12.47
N ALA A 273 16.34 27.17 -12.83
CA ALA A 273 15.24 27.42 -11.90
C ALA A 273 15.15 26.35 -10.81
N LEU A 274 15.36 25.07 -11.15
CA LEU A 274 15.42 23.97 -10.19
C LEU A 274 16.61 24.12 -9.24
N MET A 275 17.80 24.41 -9.77
CA MET A 275 19.00 24.60 -8.94
C MET A 275 18.90 25.83 -8.02
N ALA A 276 18.31 26.93 -8.50
CA ALA A 276 18.08 28.12 -7.68
C ALA A 276 17.12 27.81 -6.51
N ARG A 277 16.05 27.06 -6.76
CA ARG A 277 15.14 26.61 -5.71
C ARG A 277 15.84 25.69 -4.70
N TYR A 278 16.58 24.69 -5.18
CA TYR A 278 17.33 23.76 -4.32
C TYR A 278 18.30 24.53 -3.40
N ARG A 279 19.04 25.48 -3.98
CA ARG A 279 19.97 26.34 -3.21
C ARG A 279 19.25 27.13 -2.12
N ASN A 280 18.08 27.68 -2.41
CA ASN A 280 17.30 28.46 -1.43
C ASN A 280 16.62 27.61 -0.36
N THR A 281 16.46 26.32 -0.59
CA THR A 281 15.83 25.38 0.36
C THR A 281 16.87 24.78 1.32
N PHE A 282 18.13 24.63 0.90
CA PHE A 282 19.19 23.96 1.66
C PHE A 282 20.34 24.91 2.12
N VAL A 283 20.23 26.20 1.86
CA VAL A 283 21.13 27.19 2.45
C VAL A 283 20.38 27.84 3.61
N LEU A 284 20.45 27.19 4.77
CA LEU A 284 20.25 27.76 6.09
C LEU A 284 21.57 27.74 6.84
#